data_36e739ae8408d30e9c4221f48272bb6d
#
_entry.id   36e739ae8408d30e9c4221f48272bb6d
#
_cell.length_a   1.000
_cell.length_b   1.000
_cell.length_c   1.000
_cell.angle_alpha   90.00
_cell.angle_beta   90.00
_cell.angle_gamma   90.00
#
_symmetry.space_group_name_H-M   'P 1'
#
loop_
_entity.id
_entity.type
_entity.pdbx_description
1 polymer ?
#
loop_
_entity_poly.entity_id
_entity_poly.type
_entity_poly.pdbx_seq_one_letter_code
_entity_poly.pdbx_strand_id
1 'polypeptide(L)'
;NVSRINMRTFIKNANNNQEILCYDFYKALCWCYYVEYANFNCQLPFNAELTSDGYHQGGLGNGLTTFTQTNAWEKFNNYTPITPCGYLNDIGNFSGVKELSIPTIVIDDSYTINAVTLTPCKYRGFENLFGDYYKNLEGIILQKPDANSANTIYATSDNTKFNNEISNKEIRGIEATDNGYIKIFVFGDKAEIVPAIIGATSITYKSDYHNTKNDINKKEILTGGGSANGNNAGFSNFNSIDNVDTTHSNSGFFSCVRYNSI
;
A
#
# COMPACT_ATOMS: atom_id res chain seq x y z
N ASN A 1 9.65 -12.66 6.47
CA ASN A 1 9.52 -12.19 5.08
C ASN A 1 8.53 -13.09 4.35
N VAL A 2 7.57 -12.51 3.64
CA VAL A 2 6.48 -13.24 2.98
C VAL A 2 6.36 -12.75 1.54
N SER A 3 6.28 -13.69 0.58
CA SER A 3 5.99 -13.39 -0.81
C SER A 3 4.47 -13.41 -1.07
N ARG A 4 4.02 -12.80 -2.18
CA ARG A 4 2.61 -12.84 -2.59
C ARG A 4 2.08 -14.27 -2.75
N ILE A 5 2.91 -15.21 -3.23
CA ILE A 5 2.56 -16.64 -3.33
C ILE A 5 2.26 -17.22 -1.95
N ASN A 6 3.12 -16.93 -0.96
CA ASN A 6 2.93 -17.41 0.41
C ASN A 6 1.69 -16.78 1.05
N MET A 7 1.43 -15.50 0.80
CA MET A 7 0.21 -14.81 1.27
C MET A 7 -1.05 -15.51 0.75
N ARG A 8 -1.10 -15.87 -0.56
CA ARG A 8 -2.21 -16.65 -1.13
C ARG A 8 -2.40 -17.99 -0.42
N THR A 9 -1.30 -18.69 -0.15
CA THR A 9 -1.33 -19.99 0.51
C THR A 9 -1.85 -19.86 1.94
N PHE A 10 -1.38 -18.87 2.70
CA PHE A 10 -1.82 -18.64 4.07
C PHE A 10 -3.30 -18.30 4.16
N ILE A 11 -3.79 -17.42 3.28
CA ILE A 11 -5.21 -17.07 3.24
C ILE A 11 -6.07 -18.30 2.94
N LYS A 12 -5.71 -19.07 1.92
CA LYS A 12 -6.47 -20.29 1.55
C LYS A 12 -6.47 -21.33 2.65
N ASN A 13 -5.35 -21.47 3.36
CA ASN A 13 -5.26 -22.40 4.49
C ASN A 13 -6.09 -21.92 5.69
N ALA A 14 -6.20 -20.61 5.90
CA ALA A 14 -7.03 -20.06 6.96
C ALA A 14 -8.53 -20.18 6.64
N ASN A 15 -8.93 -19.92 5.41
CA ASN A 15 -10.30 -20.07 4.93
C ASN A 15 -10.34 -20.09 3.39
N ASN A 16 -10.85 -21.16 2.82
CA ASN A 16 -10.95 -21.32 1.35
C ASN A 16 -11.78 -20.24 0.64
N ASN A 17 -12.62 -19.51 1.37
CA ASN A 17 -13.44 -18.42 0.83
C ASN A 17 -12.78 -17.04 0.96
N GLN A 18 -11.55 -16.96 1.44
CA GLN A 18 -10.81 -15.71 1.54
C GLN A 18 -9.77 -15.59 0.44
N GLU A 19 -9.56 -14.36 0.01
CA GLU A 19 -8.56 -13.98 -1.00
C GLU A 19 -7.84 -12.69 -0.61
N ILE A 20 -6.69 -12.44 -1.21
CA ILE A 20 -6.03 -11.13 -1.16
C ILE A 20 -6.90 -10.14 -1.95
N LEU A 21 -7.01 -8.93 -1.44
CA LEU A 21 -7.77 -7.85 -2.08
C LEU A 21 -7.26 -7.62 -3.51
N CYS A 22 -8.18 -7.66 -4.46
CA CYS A 22 -7.82 -7.45 -5.86
C CYS A 22 -7.67 -5.96 -6.21
N TYR A 23 -6.86 -5.69 -7.21
CA TYR A 23 -6.59 -4.35 -7.71
C TYR A 23 -7.84 -3.59 -8.12
N ASP A 24 -8.78 -4.23 -8.81
CA ASP A 24 -9.99 -3.56 -9.26
C ASP A 24 -10.88 -3.10 -8.10
N PHE A 25 -10.95 -3.87 -7.03
CA PHE A 25 -11.66 -3.45 -5.82
C PHE A 25 -10.91 -2.31 -5.11
N TYR A 26 -9.59 -2.46 -4.93
CA TYR A 26 -8.77 -1.41 -4.30
C TYR A 26 -8.85 -0.09 -5.07
N LYS A 27 -8.80 -0.15 -6.39
CA LYS A 27 -8.99 0.98 -7.29
C LYS A 27 -10.35 1.65 -7.08
N ALA A 28 -11.42 0.86 -7.04
CA ALA A 28 -12.77 1.38 -6.79
C ALA A 28 -12.87 2.08 -5.42
N LEU A 29 -12.28 1.50 -4.37
CA LEU A 29 -12.21 2.10 -3.05
C LEU A 29 -11.43 3.42 -3.06
N CYS A 30 -10.32 3.47 -3.79
CA CYS A 30 -9.51 4.68 -3.99
C CYS A 30 -10.33 5.80 -4.66
N TRP A 31 -11.08 5.49 -5.71
CA TRP A 31 -11.96 6.47 -6.36
C TRP A 31 -13.11 6.93 -5.47
N CYS A 32 -13.73 6.02 -4.70
CA CYS A 32 -14.73 6.41 -3.70
C CYS A 32 -14.16 7.40 -2.69
N TYR A 33 -12.93 7.16 -2.22
CA TYR A 33 -12.24 8.05 -1.31
C TYR A 33 -12.03 9.46 -1.91
N TYR A 34 -11.49 9.53 -3.12
CA TYR A 34 -11.24 10.82 -3.78
C TYR A 34 -12.51 11.61 -4.06
N VAL A 35 -13.60 10.93 -4.42
CA VAL A 35 -14.89 11.57 -4.65
C VAL A 35 -15.50 12.08 -3.34
N GLU A 36 -15.45 11.28 -2.27
CA GLU A 36 -16.04 11.63 -0.98
C GLU A 36 -15.32 12.81 -0.32
N TYR A 37 -14.01 12.84 -0.36
CA TYR A 37 -13.22 13.92 0.23
C TYR A 37 -12.91 15.05 -0.75
N ALA A 38 -13.28 14.92 -2.02
CA ALA A 38 -12.98 15.87 -3.09
C ALA A 38 -11.50 16.30 -3.15
N ASN A 39 -10.60 15.36 -2.83
CA ASN A 39 -9.17 15.62 -2.71
C ASN A 39 -8.33 14.39 -3.11
N PHE A 40 -7.28 14.61 -3.89
CA PHE A 40 -6.32 13.56 -4.24
C PHE A 40 -5.13 13.48 -3.27
N ASN A 41 -4.98 14.42 -2.36
CA ASN A 41 -4.08 14.26 -1.22
C ASN A 41 -4.82 13.46 -0.15
N CYS A 42 -4.60 12.16 -0.13
CA CYS A 42 -5.36 11.24 0.71
C CYS A 42 -5.03 11.34 2.20
N GLN A 43 -3.90 11.94 2.58
CA GLN A 43 -3.54 12.12 3.98
C GLN A 43 -4.24 13.33 4.60
N LEU A 44 -4.55 14.34 3.79
CA LEU A 44 -5.09 15.62 4.25
C LEU A 44 -6.43 15.52 5.00
N PRO A 45 -7.40 14.67 4.61
CA PRO A 45 -8.66 14.54 5.34
C PRO A 45 -8.53 14.01 6.77
N PHE A 46 -7.47 13.24 7.04
CA PHE A 46 -7.23 12.66 8.37
C PHE A 46 -6.25 13.47 9.20
N ASN A 47 -5.30 14.12 8.57
CA ASN A 47 -4.36 15.01 9.23
C ASN A 47 -3.84 16.08 8.27
N ALA A 48 -4.38 17.29 8.40
CA ALA A 48 -4.00 18.41 7.57
C ALA A 48 -2.63 19.00 7.94
N GLU A 49 -2.14 18.73 9.15
CA GLU A 49 -0.87 19.27 9.63
C GLU A 49 0.29 18.33 9.34
N LEU A 50 1.41 18.91 8.97
CA LEU A 50 2.65 18.18 8.85
C LEU A 50 3.32 18.11 10.23
N THR A 51 3.95 16.96 10.52
CA THR A 51 4.87 16.85 11.66
C THR A 51 6.11 17.74 11.42
N SER A 52 6.93 17.93 12.47
CA SER A 52 8.18 18.69 12.38
C SER A 52 9.13 18.22 11.27
N ASP A 53 9.04 16.94 10.88
CA ASP A 53 9.87 16.34 9.82
C ASP A 53 9.15 16.35 8.45
N GLY A 54 8.00 17.00 8.35
CA GLY A 54 7.28 17.17 7.10
C GLY A 54 6.39 16.00 6.70
N TYR A 55 5.97 15.15 7.63
CA TYR A 55 5.09 14.03 7.38
C TYR A 55 3.65 14.30 7.80
N HIS A 56 2.68 13.89 7.02
CA HIS A 56 1.32 13.76 7.49
C HIS A 56 1.19 12.50 8.36
N GLN A 57 0.46 12.62 9.45
CA GLN A 57 0.28 11.49 10.37
C GLN A 57 -0.82 10.50 9.95
N GLY A 58 -1.08 10.36 8.69
CA GLY A 58 -1.83 9.20 8.18
C GLY A 58 -0.94 7.96 8.05
N GLY A 59 0.38 8.15 8.18
CA GLY A 59 1.37 7.08 8.32
C GLY A 59 1.81 6.90 9.76
N LEU A 60 2.81 6.07 10.00
CA LEU A 60 3.36 5.83 11.33
C LEU A 60 4.27 6.96 11.85
N GLY A 61 4.33 8.11 11.15
CA GLY A 61 5.07 9.29 11.59
C GLY A 61 6.58 9.07 11.79
N ASN A 62 7.24 10.06 12.39
CA ASN A 62 8.70 10.11 12.49
C ASN A 62 9.35 9.04 13.35
N GLY A 63 8.69 8.60 14.39
CA GLY A 63 9.29 7.69 15.37
C GLY A 63 9.52 6.28 14.84
N LEU A 64 8.95 5.92 13.70
CA LEU A 64 8.93 4.55 13.20
C LEU A 64 9.69 4.36 11.87
N THR A 65 10.36 5.39 11.37
CA THR A 65 11.19 5.33 10.16
C THR A 65 12.37 4.36 10.28
N THR A 66 12.77 4.04 11.50
CA THR A 66 13.89 3.13 11.81
C THR A 66 13.50 1.65 11.83
N PHE A 67 12.23 1.31 11.65
CA PHE A 67 11.78 -0.09 11.59
C PHE A 67 12.26 -0.89 10.39
N THR A 68 12.97 -0.31 9.50
CA THR A 68 13.70 -1.05 8.46
C THR A 68 14.94 -1.78 8.99
N GLN A 69 15.32 -1.52 10.24
CA GLN A 69 16.47 -2.21 10.87
C GLN A 69 16.02 -3.56 11.43
N THR A 70 16.46 -4.63 10.80
CA THR A 70 16.11 -6.01 11.17
C THR A 70 16.40 -6.36 12.61
N ASN A 71 17.44 -5.80 13.21
CA ASN A 71 17.80 -6.01 14.62
C ASN A 71 16.79 -5.42 15.62
N ALA A 72 16.06 -4.37 15.24
CA ALA A 72 15.01 -3.83 16.09
C ALA A 72 13.76 -4.72 16.12
N TRP A 73 13.51 -5.45 15.04
CA TRP A 73 12.34 -6.35 14.92
C TRP A 73 12.45 -7.57 15.83
N GLU A 74 13.64 -8.16 15.91
CA GLU A 74 13.89 -9.32 16.77
C GLU A 74 13.61 -9.04 18.25
N LYS A 75 13.78 -7.78 18.67
CA LYS A 75 13.60 -7.35 20.07
C LYS A 75 12.16 -7.04 20.44
N PHE A 76 11.26 -6.92 19.48
CA PHE A 76 9.82 -6.89 19.67
C PHE A 76 9.15 -8.26 19.55
N ASN A 77 9.83 -9.34 19.95
CA ASN A 77 9.37 -10.71 19.74
C ASN A 77 9.06 -11.01 18.26
N ASN A 78 9.90 -10.49 17.37
CA ASN A 78 9.73 -10.55 15.90
C ASN A 78 8.51 -9.79 15.35
N TYR A 79 7.89 -8.92 16.14
CA TYR A 79 6.81 -8.06 15.66
C TYR A 79 7.28 -6.62 15.48
N THR A 80 6.88 -5.98 14.41
CA THR A 80 6.97 -4.52 14.32
C THR A 80 5.94 -3.91 15.24
N PRO A 81 6.27 -2.81 15.96
CA PRO A 81 5.28 -2.03 16.67
C PRO A 81 4.47 -1.18 15.67
N ILE A 82 3.60 -1.84 14.95
CA ILE A 82 2.63 -1.28 14.04
C ILE A 82 1.29 -1.16 14.74
N THR A 83 0.39 -0.43 14.12
CA THR A 83 -0.99 -0.41 14.56
C THR A 83 -1.58 -1.82 14.49
N PRO A 84 -2.02 -2.40 15.61
CA PRO A 84 -2.62 -3.73 15.59
C PRO A 84 -3.88 -3.76 14.71
N CYS A 85 -4.07 -4.82 13.97
CA CYS A 85 -5.33 -5.06 13.26
C CYS A 85 -6.50 -5.05 14.26
N GLY A 86 -7.57 -4.33 13.93
CA GLY A 86 -8.72 -4.19 14.80
C GLY A 86 -8.62 -3.08 15.84
N TYR A 87 -7.52 -2.32 15.89
CA TYR A 87 -7.39 -1.19 16.81
C TYR A 87 -8.48 -0.13 16.61
N LEU A 88 -8.96 0.01 15.39
CA LEU A 88 -10.02 0.95 15.00
C LEU A 88 -11.43 0.31 14.98
N ASN A 89 -11.61 -0.86 15.57
CA ASN A 89 -12.90 -1.56 15.52
C ASN A 89 -14.03 -0.80 16.22
N ASP A 90 -13.74 -0.02 17.25
CA ASP A 90 -14.69 0.82 17.95
C ASP A 90 -15.26 1.99 17.12
N ILE A 91 -14.60 2.36 16.02
CA ILE A 91 -15.15 3.28 15.01
C ILE A 91 -16.25 2.59 14.17
N GLY A 92 -16.35 1.26 14.20
CA GLY A 92 -17.30 0.50 13.39
C GLY A 92 -16.95 0.59 11.89
N ASN A 93 -17.98 0.77 11.05
CA ASN A 93 -17.82 0.93 9.59
C ASN A 93 -17.64 2.40 9.15
N PHE A 94 -17.50 3.32 10.10
CA PHE A 94 -17.27 4.73 9.79
C PHE A 94 -15.83 4.97 9.34
N SER A 95 -15.62 6.15 8.79
CA SER A 95 -14.29 6.69 8.47
C SER A 95 -13.82 7.57 9.61
N GLY A 96 -12.52 7.58 9.88
CA GLY A 96 -11.94 8.41 10.94
C GLY A 96 -10.53 8.01 11.33
N VAL A 97 -10.05 8.60 12.38
CA VAL A 97 -8.74 8.33 13.00
C VAL A 97 -8.91 8.06 14.48
N LYS A 98 -7.92 7.39 15.08
CA LYS A 98 -7.83 7.16 16.51
C LYS A 98 -6.37 7.22 16.92
N GLU A 99 -6.07 7.95 17.98
CA GLU A 99 -4.71 8.02 18.49
C GLU A 99 -4.25 6.67 19.06
N LEU A 100 -3.02 6.32 18.76
CA LEU A 100 -2.27 5.23 19.36
C LEU A 100 -0.97 5.78 19.92
N SER A 101 -0.87 5.86 21.23
CA SER A 101 0.37 6.26 21.91
C SER A 101 1.26 5.04 22.14
N ILE A 102 2.45 5.08 21.58
CA ILE A 102 3.51 4.09 21.82
C ILE A 102 4.49 4.72 22.81
N PRO A 103 4.71 4.12 23.99
CA PRO A 103 5.67 4.64 24.96
C PRO A 103 7.11 4.46 24.45
N THR A 104 8.04 5.14 25.13
CA THR A 104 9.48 4.89 24.91
C THR A 104 9.79 3.43 25.21
N ILE A 105 10.44 2.77 24.26
CA ILE A 105 10.84 1.37 24.39
C ILE A 105 12.36 1.30 24.26
N VAL A 106 13.01 0.89 25.33
CA VAL A 106 14.46 0.61 25.34
C VAL A 106 14.66 -0.82 24.86
N ILE A 107 15.29 -0.96 23.71
CA ILE A 107 15.56 -2.25 23.10
C ILE A 107 16.88 -2.81 23.67
N ASP A 108 17.92 -1.97 23.73
CA ASP A 108 19.21 -2.23 24.38
C ASP A 108 19.97 -0.91 24.59
N ASP A 109 21.18 -1.00 25.09
CA ASP A 109 22.04 0.16 25.40
C ASP A 109 22.36 1.03 24.17
N SER A 110 22.17 0.50 22.97
CA SER A 110 22.49 1.18 21.71
C SER A 110 21.25 1.59 20.90
N TYR A 111 20.05 1.16 21.32
CA TYR A 111 18.84 1.44 20.55
C TYR A 111 17.59 1.64 21.42
N THR A 112 17.04 2.83 21.30
CA THR A 112 15.80 3.22 21.96
C THR A 112 14.82 3.76 20.93
N ILE A 113 13.57 3.31 20.98
CA ILE A 113 12.45 3.91 20.28
C ILE A 113 11.84 4.94 21.20
N ASN A 114 11.88 6.19 20.80
CA ASN A 114 11.23 7.27 21.55
C ASN A 114 9.71 7.11 21.51
N ALA A 115 9.05 7.64 22.53
CA ALA A 115 7.60 7.70 22.56
C ALA A 115 7.08 8.42 21.32
N VAL A 116 6.04 7.86 20.71
CA VAL A 116 5.40 8.42 19.50
C VAL A 116 3.89 8.25 19.59
N THR A 117 3.16 9.26 19.14
CA THR A 117 1.72 9.18 18.94
C THR A 117 1.43 9.03 17.46
N LEU A 118 0.70 7.98 17.10
CA LEU A 118 0.26 7.66 15.75
C LEU A 118 -1.22 7.98 15.62
N THR A 119 -1.64 8.31 14.42
CA THR A 119 -3.06 8.51 14.09
C THR A 119 -3.48 7.61 12.93
N PRO A 120 -3.52 6.27 13.16
CA PRO A 120 -3.97 5.35 12.15
C PRO A 120 -5.37 5.72 11.67
N CYS A 121 -5.60 5.55 10.38
CA CYS A 121 -6.84 5.92 9.73
C CYS A 121 -7.69 4.71 9.34
N LYS A 122 -8.99 4.93 9.30
CA LYS A 122 -9.98 3.98 8.81
C LYS A 122 -10.89 4.67 7.78
N TYR A 123 -11.16 3.99 6.70
CA TYR A 123 -12.09 4.45 5.68
C TYR A 123 -13.09 3.36 5.35
N ARG A 124 -14.36 3.61 5.64
CA ARG A 124 -15.49 2.68 5.37
C ARG A 124 -15.20 1.24 5.82
N GLY A 125 -14.65 1.09 7.02
CA GLY A 125 -14.32 -0.20 7.61
C GLY A 125 -12.92 -0.74 7.27
N PHE A 126 -12.21 -0.16 6.33
CA PHE A 126 -10.83 -0.55 6.01
C PHE A 126 -9.83 0.22 6.87
N GLU A 127 -9.05 -0.50 7.65
CA GLU A 127 -8.03 0.09 8.54
C GLU A 127 -6.68 0.21 7.83
N ASN A 128 -5.89 1.21 8.24
CA ASN A 128 -4.50 1.36 7.83
C ASN A 128 -4.29 1.33 6.31
N LEU A 129 -5.08 2.11 5.57
CA LEU A 129 -5.04 2.14 4.11
C LEU A 129 -3.67 2.56 3.56
N PHE A 130 -2.94 3.40 4.30
CA PHE A 130 -1.62 3.90 3.92
C PHE A 130 -0.75 4.18 5.14
N GLY A 131 0.58 4.20 4.94
CA GLY A 131 1.56 4.63 5.92
C GLY A 131 1.84 3.64 7.06
N ASP A 132 1.43 2.38 6.93
CA ASP A 132 1.67 1.30 7.88
C ASP A 132 2.49 0.20 7.21
N TYR A 133 1.82 -0.69 6.48
CA TYR A 133 2.43 -1.66 5.59
C TYR A 133 2.08 -1.40 4.15
N TYR A 134 2.99 -1.68 3.25
CA TYR A 134 2.63 -1.84 1.84
C TYR A 134 1.57 -2.93 1.67
N LYS A 135 0.56 -2.66 0.88
CA LYS A 135 -0.51 -3.62 0.56
C LYS A 135 -0.21 -4.28 -0.77
N ASN A 136 -0.06 -5.58 -0.74
CA ASN A 136 0.07 -6.38 -1.94
C ASN A 136 -1.31 -6.59 -2.57
N LEU A 137 -1.42 -6.40 -3.88
CA LEU A 137 -2.69 -6.50 -4.62
C LEU A 137 -2.69 -7.69 -5.58
N GLU A 138 -3.83 -8.37 -5.65
CA GLU A 138 -4.06 -9.43 -6.63
C GLU A 138 -4.69 -8.89 -7.92
N GLY A 139 -4.61 -9.71 -8.96
CA GLY A 139 -5.21 -9.41 -10.26
C GLY A 139 -4.46 -8.39 -11.10
N ILE A 140 -3.30 -7.91 -10.65
CA ILE A 140 -2.45 -6.98 -11.40
C ILE A 140 -0.99 -7.44 -11.44
N ILE A 141 -0.37 -7.29 -12.60
CA ILE A 141 1.06 -7.52 -12.84
C ILE A 141 1.54 -6.47 -13.85
N LEU A 142 2.75 -6.00 -13.68
CA LEU A 142 3.43 -5.19 -14.67
C LEU A 142 4.58 -5.98 -15.28
N GLN A 143 4.74 -5.83 -16.58
CA GLN A 143 5.88 -6.39 -17.29
C GLN A 143 6.19 -5.56 -18.53
N LYS A 144 7.45 -5.36 -18.82
CA LYS A 144 7.88 -4.81 -20.10
C LYS A 144 7.69 -5.82 -21.23
N PRO A 145 7.16 -5.40 -22.37
CA PRO A 145 7.15 -6.25 -23.57
C PRO A 145 8.57 -6.59 -24.07
N ASP A 146 9.49 -5.63 -23.93
CA ASP A 146 10.91 -5.74 -24.31
C ASP A 146 11.77 -4.77 -23.47
N ALA A 147 13.10 -4.82 -23.65
CA ALA A 147 14.05 -4.02 -22.87
C ALA A 147 13.91 -2.50 -23.07
N ASN A 148 13.37 -2.05 -24.19
CA ASN A 148 13.26 -0.64 -24.54
C ASN A 148 11.89 -0.04 -24.24
N SER A 149 10.90 -0.88 -23.92
CA SER A 149 9.53 -0.47 -23.64
C SER A 149 9.35 -0.08 -22.17
N ALA A 150 8.30 0.68 -21.86
CA ALA A 150 7.83 0.90 -20.51
C ALA A 150 7.07 -0.34 -20.00
N ASN A 151 6.81 -0.40 -18.68
CA ASN A 151 6.00 -1.46 -18.12
C ASN A 151 4.56 -1.39 -18.63
N THR A 152 4.09 -2.50 -19.18
CA THR A 152 2.70 -2.68 -19.55
C THR A 152 1.91 -3.24 -18.38
N ILE A 153 0.73 -2.69 -18.15
CA ILE A 153 -0.18 -3.09 -17.08
C ILE A 153 -1.06 -4.23 -17.58
N TYR A 154 -0.99 -5.36 -16.88
CA TYR A 154 -1.83 -6.53 -17.12
C TYR A 154 -2.71 -6.73 -15.89
N ALA A 155 -4.04 -6.66 -16.05
CA ALA A 155 -4.95 -6.81 -14.92
C ALA A 155 -6.19 -7.64 -15.25
N THR A 156 -6.80 -8.22 -14.22
CA THR A 156 -8.04 -9.00 -14.29
C THR A 156 -8.81 -8.90 -12.99
N SER A 157 -10.14 -8.84 -13.07
CA SER A 157 -11.05 -9.00 -11.93
C SER A 157 -11.47 -10.45 -11.72
N ASP A 158 -11.15 -11.35 -12.65
CA ASP A 158 -11.45 -12.78 -12.55
C ASP A 158 -10.48 -13.45 -11.57
N ASN A 159 -10.96 -13.80 -10.41
CA ASN A 159 -10.18 -14.39 -9.33
C ASN A 159 -9.60 -15.78 -9.66
N THR A 160 -10.17 -16.51 -10.63
CA THR A 160 -9.62 -17.78 -11.12
C THR A 160 -8.29 -17.60 -11.84
N LYS A 161 -7.99 -16.35 -12.23
CA LYS A 161 -6.77 -15.93 -12.92
C LYS A 161 -5.77 -15.21 -12.01
N PHE A 162 -6.00 -15.21 -10.69
CA PHE A 162 -5.07 -14.62 -9.73
C PHE A 162 -3.83 -15.50 -9.56
N ASN A 163 -2.79 -15.10 -10.24
CA ASN A 163 -1.48 -15.78 -10.27
C ASN A 163 -0.39 -14.78 -10.66
N ASN A 164 0.86 -15.23 -10.72
CA ASN A 164 2.01 -14.39 -11.09
C ASN A 164 2.27 -14.39 -12.63
N GLU A 165 1.29 -14.78 -13.43
CA GLU A 165 1.41 -14.81 -14.89
C GLU A 165 0.60 -13.68 -15.54
N ILE A 166 1.09 -13.17 -16.66
CA ILE A 166 0.36 -12.17 -17.48
C ILE A 166 -0.71 -12.81 -18.37
N SER A 167 -0.60 -14.12 -18.60
CA SER A 167 -1.55 -14.87 -19.43
C SER A 167 -2.97 -14.72 -18.85
N ASN A 168 -3.94 -14.55 -19.76
CA ASN A 168 -5.35 -14.35 -19.41
C ASN A 168 -5.67 -13.06 -18.61
N LYS A 169 -4.78 -12.07 -18.63
CA LYS A 169 -5.02 -10.73 -18.13
C LYS A 169 -5.15 -9.74 -19.28
N GLU A 170 -5.94 -8.70 -19.07
CA GLU A 170 -6.13 -7.64 -20.05
C GLU A 170 -5.01 -6.61 -19.96
N ILE A 171 -4.57 -6.09 -21.09
CA ILE A 171 -3.72 -4.89 -21.12
C ILE A 171 -4.59 -3.70 -20.79
N ARG A 172 -4.20 -2.91 -19.77
CA ARG A 172 -4.96 -1.75 -19.31
C ARG A 172 -4.22 -0.42 -19.39
N GLY A 173 -2.98 -0.42 -19.85
CA GLY A 173 -2.20 0.80 -20.05
C GLY A 173 -0.71 0.60 -19.88
N ILE A 174 -0.01 1.72 -19.77
CA ILE A 174 1.44 1.77 -19.63
C ILE A 174 1.78 2.62 -18.41
N GLU A 175 2.70 2.12 -17.58
CA GLU A 175 3.20 2.82 -16.39
C GLU A 175 4.19 3.92 -16.77
N ALA A 176 4.24 4.99 -15.97
CA ALA A 176 5.31 5.97 -16.03
C ALA A 176 6.68 5.32 -15.75
N THR A 177 7.73 5.81 -16.42
CA THR A 177 9.10 5.28 -16.27
C THR A 177 9.90 5.95 -15.17
N ASP A 178 9.44 7.09 -14.67
CA ASP A 178 10.15 7.90 -13.69
C ASP A 178 9.60 7.67 -12.27
N ASN A 179 10.47 7.80 -11.28
CA ASN A 179 10.09 7.85 -9.88
C ASN A 179 9.70 9.27 -9.48
N GLY A 180 8.76 9.42 -8.56
CA GLY A 180 8.36 10.73 -8.04
C GLY A 180 6.88 10.81 -7.72
N TYR A 181 6.42 12.03 -7.37
CA TYR A 181 5.02 12.25 -7.08
C TYR A 181 4.16 12.19 -8.33
N ILE A 182 3.04 11.48 -8.22
CA ILE A 182 2.13 11.21 -9.33
C ILE A 182 1.38 12.50 -9.70
N LYS A 183 1.46 12.86 -10.97
CA LYS A 183 0.71 14.00 -11.53
C LYS A 183 -0.57 13.56 -12.23
N ILE A 184 -0.50 12.49 -13.02
CA ILE A 184 -1.62 11.98 -13.81
C ILE A 184 -1.63 10.45 -13.71
N PHE A 185 -2.82 9.87 -13.56
CA PHE A 185 -3.06 8.44 -13.69
C PHE A 185 -3.34 8.03 -15.14
N VAL A 186 -3.08 6.78 -15.45
CA VAL A 186 -3.68 6.11 -16.61
C VAL A 186 -5.17 5.97 -16.31
N PHE A 187 -6.05 6.62 -17.08
CA PHE A 187 -7.49 6.43 -16.92
C PHE A 187 -7.98 5.22 -17.71
N GLY A 188 -7.71 5.17 -19.00
CA GLY A 188 -8.24 4.12 -19.87
C GLY A 188 -9.75 3.94 -19.73
N ASP A 189 -10.28 2.83 -20.20
CA ASP A 189 -11.71 2.52 -20.14
C ASP A 189 -12.19 2.13 -18.74
N LYS A 190 -11.27 1.84 -17.81
CA LYS A 190 -11.56 1.32 -16.47
C LYS A 190 -11.08 2.21 -15.35
N ALA A 191 -10.73 3.45 -15.65
CA ALA A 191 -10.27 4.45 -14.69
C ALA A 191 -9.16 3.94 -13.77
N GLU A 192 -8.04 3.58 -14.38
CA GLU A 192 -6.89 3.01 -13.66
C GLU A 192 -6.23 4.05 -12.73
N ILE A 193 -5.65 3.58 -11.62
CA ILE A 193 -4.88 4.40 -10.67
C ILE A 193 -3.36 4.22 -10.83
N VAL A 194 -2.93 3.65 -11.94
CA VAL A 194 -1.51 3.47 -12.27
C VAL A 194 -0.93 4.81 -12.71
N PRO A 195 0.26 5.18 -12.25
CA PRO A 195 0.91 6.42 -12.65
C PRO A 195 1.19 6.47 -14.14
N ALA A 196 0.76 7.54 -14.80
CA ALA A 196 1.04 7.83 -16.21
C ALA A 196 2.08 8.94 -16.38
N ILE A 197 1.98 9.98 -15.55
CA ILE A 197 2.91 11.13 -15.59
C ILE A 197 3.31 11.47 -14.15
N ILE A 198 4.61 11.66 -13.97
CA ILE A 198 5.24 12.12 -12.74
C ILE A 198 5.54 13.62 -12.84
N GLY A 199 5.74 14.30 -11.73
CA GLY A 199 6.07 15.74 -11.70
C GLY A 199 5.15 16.56 -10.82
N ALA A 200 4.46 15.93 -9.88
CA ALA A 200 3.84 16.57 -8.72
C ALA A 200 4.85 16.71 -7.58
N THR A 201 4.40 17.14 -6.40
CA THR A 201 5.19 17.24 -5.16
C THR A 201 4.34 16.77 -3.98
N SER A 202 4.94 16.63 -2.80
CA SER A 202 4.23 16.24 -1.57
C SER A 202 3.13 17.20 -1.12
N ILE A 203 3.12 18.43 -1.62
CA ILE A 203 2.16 19.48 -1.26
C ILE A 203 1.22 19.86 -2.41
N THR A 204 1.31 19.18 -3.54
CA THR A 204 0.40 19.42 -4.67
C THR A 204 -0.92 18.71 -4.48
N TYR A 205 -1.87 19.04 -5.32
CA TYR A 205 -3.21 18.46 -5.35
C TYR A 205 -3.22 16.91 -5.34
N LYS A 206 -2.28 16.29 -6.05
CA LYS A 206 -1.98 14.85 -5.97
C LYS A 206 -0.59 14.70 -5.34
N SER A 207 -0.50 13.98 -4.24
CA SER A 207 0.72 13.91 -3.42
C SER A 207 1.24 12.50 -3.19
N ASP A 208 0.63 11.48 -3.79
CA ASP A 208 1.08 10.10 -3.62
C ASP A 208 2.29 9.80 -4.51
N TYR A 209 3.18 8.95 -4.02
CA TYR A 209 4.47 8.69 -4.65
C TYR A 209 4.49 7.41 -5.48
N HIS A 210 5.25 7.45 -6.55
CA HIS A 210 5.49 6.33 -7.45
C HIS A 210 6.95 5.90 -7.41
N ASN A 211 7.15 4.59 -7.25
CA ASN A 211 8.45 3.94 -7.41
C ASN A 211 8.34 2.85 -8.47
N THR A 212 9.25 2.87 -9.42
CA THR A 212 9.35 1.82 -10.44
C THR A 212 10.80 1.44 -10.68
N LYS A 213 11.00 0.24 -11.21
CA LYS A 213 12.30 -0.25 -11.65
C LYS A 213 12.24 -0.69 -13.09
N ASN A 214 13.15 -0.15 -13.88
CA ASN A 214 13.21 -0.36 -15.32
C ASN A 214 13.96 -1.65 -15.68
N ASP A 215 13.37 -2.83 -15.39
CA ASP A 215 13.88 -4.14 -15.82
C ASP A 215 12.77 -4.98 -16.49
N ILE A 216 13.12 -6.10 -17.12
CA ILE A 216 12.20 -6.95 -17.89
C ILE A 216 11.39 -7.94 -17.05
N ASN A 217 11.63 -7.97 -15.74
CA ASN A 217 10.96 -8.92 -14.88
C ASN A 217 9.47 -8.58 -14.69
N LYS A 218 8.68 -9.58 -14.35
CA LYS A 218 7.31 -9.36 -13.89
C LYS A 218 7.32 -8.69 -12.53
N LYS A 219 6.57 -7.61 -12.39
CA LYS A 219 6.48 -6.82 -11.17
C LYS A 219 5.15 -7.05 -10.47
N GLU A 220 5.22 -7.20 -9.16
CA GLU A 220 4.06 -7.04 -8.30
C GLU A 220 3.80 -5.58 -7.98
N ILE A 221 2.61 -5.30 -7.49
CA ILE A 221 2.23 -3.95 -7.09
C ILE A 221 2.05 -3.91 -5.58
N LEU A 222 2.80 -3.01 -4.97
CA LEU A 222 2.67 -2.64 -3.58
C LEU A 222 2.11 -1.23 -3.50
N THR A 223 1.07 -1.03 -2.70
CA THR A 223 0.40 0.26 -2.57
C THR A 223 0.26 0.70 -1.11
N GLY A 224 -0.15 1.92 -0.88
CA GLY A 224 -0.36 2.49 0.45
C GLY A 224 0.89 3.10 1.08
N GLY A 225 2.07 2.63 0.73
CA GLY A 225 3.31 2.99 1.41
C GLY A 225 3.45 2.33 2.78
N GLY A 226 4.68 2.13 3.21
CA GLY A 226 5.03 1.60 4.54
C GLY A 226 5.26 2.71 5.56
N SER A 227 5.58 2.30 6.80
CA SER A 227 5.82 3.19 7.94
C SER A 227 6.94 4.22 7.74
N ALA A 228 7.91 3.90 6.90
CA ALA A 228 9.05 4.77 6.62
C ALA A 228 8.81 5.76 5.45
N ASN A 229 7.65 5.74 4.83
CA ASN A 229 7.38 6.55 3.64
C ASN A 229 6.89 7.98 3.95
N GLY A 230 6.41 8.26 5.17
CA GLY A 230 5.96 9.59 5.55
C GLY A 230 5.00 10.19 4.52
N ASN A 231 5.33 11.36 3.99
CA ASN A 231 4.52 12.04 2.98
C ASN A 231 4.52 11.38 1.60
N ASN A 232 5.38 10.39 1.35
CA ASN A 232 5.32 9.57 0.15
C ASN A 232 4.25 8.48 0.24
N ALA A 233 3.76 8.17 1.45
CA ALA A 233 2.66 7.25 1.64
C ALA A 233 1.35 7.85 1.13
N GLY A 234 0.43 7.00 0.73
CA GLY A 234 -0.89 7.45 0.30
C GLY A 234 -1.69 6.34 -0.33
N PHE A 235 -2.99 6.55 -0.45
CA PHE A 235 -3.91 5.53 -0.95
C PHE A 235 -3.53 5.04 -2.34
N SER A 236 -3.07 5.92 -3.21
CA SER A 236 -2.57 5.58 -4.54
C SER A 236 -1.04 5.58 -4.66
N ASN A 237 -0.32 5.53 -3.52
CA ASN A 237 1.11 5.20 -3.59
C ASN A 237 1.29 3.91 -4.39
N PHE A 238 2.16 3.95 -5.39
CA PHE A 238 2.31 2.86 -6.33
C PHE A 238 3.77 2.46 -6.45
N ASN A 239 4.08 1.25 -5.99
CA ASN A 239 5.43 0.71 -6.00
C ASN A 239 5.47 -0.55 -6.85
N SER A 240 6.22 -0.51 -7.94
CA SER A 240 6.45 -1.58 -8.89
C SER A 240 7.95 -1.95 -9.01
N ILE A 241 8.72 -1.75 -7.95
CA ILE A 241 10.16 -2.08 -7.93
C ILE A 241 10.36 -3.58 -7.91
N ASP A 242 9.56 -4.30 -7.16
CA ASP A 242 9.80 -5.67 -6.77
C ASP A 242 9.23 -6.68 -7.76
N ASN A 243 9.96 -7.77 -7.94
CA ASN A 243 9.49 -8.87 -8.77
C ASN A 243 8.40 -9.65 -8.04
N VAL A 244 7.52 -10.29 -8.81
CA VAL A 244 6.37 -11.07 -8.29
C VAL A 244 6.74 -12.17 -7.27
N ASP A 245 8.01 -12.55 -7.18
CA ASP A 245 8.51 -13.58 -6.26
C ASP A 245 9.29 -12.99 -5.08
N THR A 246 9.40 -11.68 -4.97
CA THR A 246 10.13 -11.01 -3.89
C THR A 246 9.45 -11.27 -2.54
N THR A 247 10.25 -11.45 -1.51
CA THR A 247 9.77 -11.58 -0.14
C THR A 247 9.97 -10.29 0.62
N HIS A 248 8.93 -9.84 1.32
CA HIS A 248 8.93 -8.58 2.04
C HIS A 248 8.73 -8.78 3.53
N SER A 249 9.36 -7.92 4.31
CA SER A 249 9.13 -7.79 5.75
C SER A 249 8.19 -6.64 6.10
N ASN A 250 7.99 -5.71 5.17
CA ASN A 250 7.22 -4.48 5.33
C ASN A 250 5.97 -4.43 4.43
N SER A 251 5.55 -5.55 3.89
CA SER A 251 4.32 -5.67 3.12
C SER A 251 3.36 -6.67 3.76
N GLY A 252 2.10 -6.36 3.62
CA GLY A 252 0.98 -7.19 4.05
C GLY A 252 -0.09 -7.24 2.97
N PHE A 253 -1.29 -7.58 3.37
CA PHE A 253 -2.44 -7.61 2.48
C PHE A 253 -3.73 -7.37 3.26
N PHE A 254 -4.76 -6.91 2.55
CA PHE A 254 -6.12 -7.04 3.03
C PHE A 254 -6.68 -8.36 2.54
N SER A 255 -7.36 -9.09 3.42
CA SER A 255 -8.16 -10.23 3.02
C SER A 255 -9.60 -9.79 2.75
N CYS A 256 -10.21 -10.37 1.75
CA CYS A 256 -11.63 -10.22 1.47
C CYS A 256 -12.30 -11.60 1.42
N VAL A 257 -13.56 -11.66 1.81
CA VAL A 257 -14.36 -12.89 1.72
C VAL A 257 -14.97 -12.95 0.32
N ARG A 258 -14.81 -14.10 -0.34
CA ARG A 258 -15.48 -14.38 -1.59
C ARG A 258 -16.94 -14.71 -1.31
N TYR A 259 -17.86 -13.93 -1.81
CA TYR A 259 -19.25 -14.35 -1.92
C TYR A 259 -19.39 -15.16 -3.22
N ASN A 260 -19.57 -16.46 -3.09
CA ASN A 260 -20.03 -17.21 -4.24
C ASN A 260 -21.45 -16.71 -4.54
N SER A 261 -21.65 -16.11 -5.73
CA SER A 261 -23.00 -15.86 -6.22
C SER A 261 -23.74 -17.20 -6.24
N ILE A 262 -24.83 -17.25 -5.51
CA ILE A 262 -25.78 -18.37 -5.50
C ILE A 262 -26.34 -18.54 -6.91
#